data_b5edc8254fbaf5cdb4dd80d8be0745e9
#
_entry.id   b5edc8254fbaf5cdb4dd80d8be0745e9
#
_cell.length_a   1.000
_cell.length_b   1.000
_cell.length_c   1.000
_cell.angle_alpha   90.00
_cell.angle_beta   90.00
_cell.angle_gamma   90.00
#
_symmetry.space_group_name_H-M   'P 1'
#
loop_
_entity.id
_entity.type
_entity.pdbx_description
1 polymer ?
#
loop_
_entity_poly.entity_id
_entity_poly.type
_entity_poly.pdbx_seq_one_letter_code
_entity_poly.pdbx_strand_id
1 'polypeptide(L)'
;IPATIPATIPATIPSPYIDLSDAYSPRLRDLARRMEGGVSAEGVYAGFAGPQFETPAEVEMARRLGADLVGMSLVWETIAARHLGAEVLAISLVTNRAAGTAPGRIDPAEVSRAGNEAAGRLADLLQRLLDQV
;
A
#
# COMPACT_ATOMS: atom_id res chain seq x y z
N ILE A 1 -22.95 10.52 10.83
CA ILE A 1 -22.07 9.37 10.52
C ILE A 1 -22.72 8.14 11.12
N PRO A 2 -23.31 7.25 10.37
CA PRO A 2 -23.63 5.93 10.84
C PRO A 2 -22.62 4.96 10.25
N ALA A 3 -21.57 4.64 10.96
CA ALA A 3 -20.75 3.53 10.59
C ALA A 3 -20.40 2.79 11.87
N THR A 4 -21.31 1.97 12.32
CA THR A 4 -20.95 0.85 13.16
C THR A 4 -20.29 -0.16 12.22
N ILE A 5 -18.99 -0.10 12.11
CA ILE A 5 -18.23 -1.24 11.60
C ILE A 5 -18.41 -2.32 12.67
N PRO A 6 -19.06 -3.44 12.40
CA PRO A 6 -19.08 -4.55 13.32
C PRO A 6 -17.68 -5.14 13.32
N ALA A 7 -16.84 -4.70 14.23
CA ALA A 7 -15.58 -5.36 14.53
C ALA A 7 -15.90 -6.67 15.27
N THR A 8 -16.37 -7.68 14.58
CA THR A 8 -16.38 -9.04 15.08
C THR A 8 -14.96 -9.57 14.95
N ILE A 9 -14.12 -9.25 15.93
CA ILE A 9 -12.86 -9.96 16.10
C ILE A 9 -13.23 -11.43 16.37
N PRO A 10 -12.75 -12.40 15.58
CA PRO A 10 -13.03 -13.80 15.86
C PRO A 10 -12.63 -14.15 17.27
N ALA A 11 -13.47 -14.89 18.01
CA ALA A 11 -13.21 -15.30 19.39
C ALA A 11 -12.01 -16.25 19.52
N THR A 12 -11.50 -16.78 18.41
CA THR A 12 -10.33 -17.65 18.34
C THR A 12 -9.32 -17.05 17.37
N ILE A 13 -8.06 -16.94 17.77
CA ILE A 13 -6.97 -16.57 16.87
C ILE A 13 -6.88 -17.66 15.79
N PRO A 14 -6.96 -17.31 14.51
CA PRO A 14 -6.80 -18.27 13.41
C PRO A 14 -5.42 -18.95 13.49
N SER A 15 -5.21 -19.98 12.65
CA SER A 15 -3.93 -20.66 12.50
C SER A 15 -2.75 -19.67 12.50
N PRO A 16 -1.62 -19.98 13.15
CA PRO A 16 -0.42 -19.14 13.06
C PRO A 16 0.17 -19.09 11.64
N TYR A 17 -0.27 -19.97 10.75
CA TYR A 17 0.13 -20.00 9.35
C TYR A 17 -0.88 -19.19 8.52
N ILE A 18 -0.40 -18.09 7.92
CA ILE A 18 -1.20 -17.16 7.14
C ILE A 18 -0.91 -17.40 5.66
N ASP A 19 -1.96 -17.71 4.89
CA ASP A 19 -1.85 -17.75 3.43
C ASP A 19 -1.91 -16.32 2.87
N LEU A 20 -0.86 -15.92 2.18
CA LEU A 20 -0.73 -14.62 1.53
C LEU A 20 -0.73 -14.72 0.00
N SER A 21 -1.15 -15.86 -0.58
CA SER A 21 -1.23 -16.04 -2.03
C SER A 21 -2.10 -14.97 -2.69
N ASP A 22 -3.20 -14.60 -2.02
CA ASP A 22 -4.09 -13.49 -2.39
C ASP A 22 -4.07 -12.42 -1.29
N ALA A 23 -2.88 -11.95 -0.92
CA ALA A 23 -2.71 -10.94 0.13
C ALA A 23 -3.59 -9.72 -0.11
N TYR A 24 -3.67 -9.28 -1.36
CA TYR A 24 -4.54 -8.16 -1.80
C TYR A 24 -5.67 -8.69 -2.68
N SER A 25 -6.91 -8.34 -2.32
CA SER A 25 -8.12 -8.81 -2.97
C SER A 25 -8.16 -8.49 -4.46
N PRO A 26 -8.27 -9.51 -5.35
CA PRO A 26 -8.45 -9.26 -6.78
C PRO A 26 -9.70 -8.42 -7.07
N ARG A 27 -10.79 -8.66 -6.34
CA ARG A 27 -12.05 -7.90 -6.46
C ARG A 27 -11.85 -6.41 -6.16
N LEU A 28 -11.17 -6.08 -5.06
CA LEU A 28 -10.94 -4.69 -4.67
C LEU A 28 -9.92 -3.99 -5.58
N ARG A 29 -8.89 -4.71 -6.05
CA ARG A 29 -7.94 -4.18 -7.03
C ARG A 29 -8.64 -3.85 -8.35
N ASP A 30 -9.49 -4.75 -8.84
CA ASP A 30 -10.29 -4.52 -10.04
C ASP A 30 -11.25 -3.34 -9.89
N LEU A 31 -11.88 -3.19 -8.72
CA LEU A 31 -12.73 -2.05 -8.42
C LEU A 31 -11.94 -0.75 -8.49
N ALA A 32 -10.81 -0.67 -7.79
CA ALA A 32 -9.95 0.52 -7.77
C ALA A 32 -9.45 0.94 -9.17
N ARG A 33 -9.13 -0.03 -10.03
CA ARG A 33 -8.68 0.24 -11.41
C ARG A 33 -9.77 0.79 -12.32
N ARG A 34 -11.03 0.37 -12.11
CA ARG A 34 -12.16 0.80 -12.97
C ARG A 34 -12.73 2.16 -12.58
N MET A 35 -12.37 2.66 -11.42
CA MET A 35 -12.85 3.97 -10.97
C MET A 35 -12.26 5.11 -11.79
N GLU A 36 -13.09 6.04 -12.20
CA GLU A 36 -12.63 7.28 -12.84
C GLU A 36 -11.71 8.05 -11.89
N GLY A 37 -10.54 8.45 -12.37
CA GLY A 37 -9.51 9.05 -11.51
C GLY A 37 -8.94 8.09 -10.45
N GLY A 38 -9.08 6.78 -10.67
CA GLY A 38 -8.60 5.72 -9.79
C GLY A 38 -7.07 5.59 -9.77
N VAL A 39 -6.60 4.37 -9.51
CA VAL A 39 -5.16 4.10 -9.44
C VAL A 39 -4.53 4.09 -10.83
N SER A 40 -3.33 4.65 -10.95
CA SER A 40 -2.63 4.80 -12.22
C SER A 40 -2.01 3.49 -12.73
N ALA A 41 -1.64 2.60 -11.81
CA ALA A 41 -1.00 1.32 -12.12
C ALA A 41 -1.16 0.33 -10.95
N GLU A 42 -0.86 -0.91 -11.23
CA GLU A 42 -0.67 -2.00 -10.27
C GLU A 42 0.81 -2.38 -10.25
N GLY A 43 1.36 -2.72 -9.09
CA GLY A 43 2.76 -3.08 -8.97
C GLY A 43 3.08 -3.90 -7.74
N VAL A 44 4.25 -4.51 -7.73
CA VAL A 44 4.80 -5.27 -6.62
C VAL A 44 5.49 -4.33 -5.65
N TYR A 45 5.03 -4.34 -4.40
CA TYR A 45 5.57 -3.50 -3.33
C TYR A 45 6.57 -4.29 -2.47
N ALA A 46 7.79 -3.77 -2.32
CA ALA A 46 8.77 -4.28 -1.37
C ALA A 46 8.80 -3.40 -0.12
N GLY A 47 8.47 -4.01 1.03
CA GLY A 47 8.51 -3.34 2.33
C GLY A 47 9.87 -3.42 3.00
N PHE A 48 10.40 -2.27 3.41
CA PHE A 48 11.60 -2.14 4.22
C PHE A 48 11.26 -1.65 5.63
N ALA A 49 12.15 -1.91 6.58
CA ALA A 49 11.88 -1.58 7.98
C ALA A 49 11.88 -0.06 8.28
N GLY A 50 12.67 0.72 7.53
CA GLY A 50 12.87 2.13 7.87
C GLY A 50 13.64 2.32 9.19
N PRO A 51 13.71 3.54 9.75
CA PRO A 51 13.09 4.80 9.27
C PRO A 51 13.88 5.52 8.15
N GLN A 52 15.04 4.99 7.75
CA GLN A 52 15.85 5.53 6.66
C GLN A 52 15.27 5.15 5.29
N PHE A 53 15.51 5.99 4.29
CA PHE A 53 15.32 5.60 2.90
C PHE A 53 16.31 4.50 2.51
N GLU A 54 15.93 3.68 1.55
CA GLU A 54 16.74 2.59 1.03
C GLU A 54 18.02 3.14 0.38
N THR A 55 19.09 2.37 0.47
CA THR A 55 20.30 2.60 -0.31
C THR A 55 20.09 2.23 -1.78
N PRO A 56 20.88 2.76 -2.72
CA PRO A 56 20.82 2.33 -4.12
C PRO A 56 20.99 0.83 -4.32
N ALA A 57 21.78 0.17 -3.47
CA ALA A 57 21.98 -1.28 -3.53
C ALA A 57 20.74 -2.08 -3.08
N GLU A 58 20.03 -1.60 -2.04
CA GLU A 58 18.74 -2.18 -1.60
C GLU A 58 17.65 -1.98 -2.64
N VAL A 59 17.59 -0.82 -3.29
CA VAL A 59 16.65 -0.56 -4.40
C VAL A 59 16.93 -1.51 -5.56
N GLU A 60 18.20 -1.68 -5.95
CA GLU A 60 18.56 -2.62 -7.02
C GLU A 60 18.27 -4.08 -6.64
N MET A 61 18.49 -4.47 -5.39
CA MET A 61 18.10 -5.79 -4.88
C MET A 61 16.58 -6.00 -5.01
N ALA A 62 15.76 -5.06 -4.54
CA ALA A 62 14.31 -5.13 -4.64
C ALA A 62 13.85 -5.25 -6.11
N ARG A 63 14.43 -4.42 -6.99
CA ARG A 63 14.17 -4.46 -8.43
C ARG A 63 14.45 -5.83 -9.05
N ARG A 64 15.59 -6.44 -8.70
CA ARG A 64 15.96 -7.80 -9.20
C ARG A 64 15.02 -8.89 -8.67
N LEU A 65 14.41 -8.68 -7.50
CA LEU A 65 13.37 -9.56 -6.94
C LEU A 65 11.98 -9.32 -7.56
N GLY A 66 11.86 -8.37 -8.48
CA GLY A 66 10.62 -8.07 -9.19
C GLY A 66 9.76 -7.00 -8.55
N ALA A 67 10.29 -6.20 -7.62
CA ALA A 67 9.56 -5.07 -7.05
C ALA A 67 9.51 -3.88 -8.02
N ASP A 68 8.35 -3.24 -8.07
CA ASP A 68 8.10 -1.98 -8.79
C ASP A 68 8.17 -0.76 -7.86
N LEU A 69 7.88 -0.97 -6.57
CA LEU A 69 7.80 0.04 -5.54
C LEU A 69 8.57 -0.40 -4.29
N VAL A 70 9.14 0.57 -3.58
CA VAL A 70 9.74 0.37 -2.26
C VAL A 70 9.11 1.32 -1.25
N GLY A 71 9.06 0.93 0.02
CA GLY A 71 8.58 1.79 1.10
C GLY A 71 8.54 1.08 2.44
N MET A 72 8.01 1.75 3.47
CA MET A 72 8.16 1.36 4.89
C MET A 72 6.81 1.03 5.55
N SER A 73 5.77 0.75 4.78
CA SER A 73 4.40 0.48 5.26
C SER A 73 3.78 -0.71 4.56
N LEU A 74 2.50 -0.91 4.75
CA LEU A 74 1.62 -1.89 4.08
C LEU A 74 1.85 -3.35 4.48
N VAL A 75 3.09 -3.83 4.57
CA VAL A 75 3.39 -5.27 4.69
C VAL A 75 2.89 -5.85 6.00
N TRP A 76 3.24 -5.23 7.12
CA TRP A 76 2.85 -5.71 8.45
C TRP A 76 1.35 -5.57 8.70
N GLU A 77 0.78 -4.47 8.26
CA GLU A 77 -0.67 -4.22 8.35
C GLU A 77 -1.45 -5.22 7.51
N THR A 78 -0.96 -5.53 6.31
CA THR A 78 -1.57 -6.55 5.44
C THR A 78 -1.53 -7.93 6.07
N ILE A 79 -0.37 -8.34 6.61
CA ILE A 79 -0.22 -9.62 7.31
C ILE A 79 -1.20 -9.71 8.48
N ALA A 80 -1.27 -8.67 9.31
CA ALA A 80 -2.17 -8.62 10.45
C ALA A 80 -3.65 -8.69 10.03
N ALA A 81 -4.04 -7.91 9.01
CA ALA A 81 -5.40 -7.90 8.49
C ALA A 81 -5.80 -9.26 7.89
N ARG A 82 -4.90 -9.89 7.11
CA ARG A 82 -5.13 -11.23 6.55
C ARG A 82 -5.21 -12.30 7.63
N HIS A 83 -4.42 -12.18 8.68
CA HIS A 83 -4.51 -13.08 9.84
C HIS A 83 -5.89 -13.03 10.51
N LEU A 84 -6.52 -11.87 10.54
CA LEU A 84 -7.88 -11.66 11.04
C LEU A 84 -8.97 -11.99 10.02
N GLY A 85 -8.63 -12.49 8.84
CA GLY A 85 -9.57 -12.85 7.79
C GLY A 85 -10.14 -11.66 7.01
N ALA A 86 -9.54 -10.47 7.13
CA ALA A 86 -9.99 -9.30 6.40
C ALA A 86 -9.62 -9.38 4.91
N GLU A 87 -10.48 -8.85 4.05
CA GLU A 87 -10.17 -8.55 2.66
C GLU A 87 -9.37 -7.24 2.59
N VAL A 88 -8.24 -7.24 1.89
CA VAL A 88 -7.29 -6.12 1.89
C VAL A 88 -7.14 -5.53 0.50
N LEU A 89 -7.18 -4.20 0.43
CA LEU A 89 -6.68 -3.41 -0.69
C LEU A 89 -5.59 -2.49 -0.16
N ALA A 90 -4.44 -2.47 -0.83
CA ALA A 90 -3.38 -1.51 -0.55
C ALA A 90 -3.25 -0.51 -1.71
N ILE A 91 -3.16 0.76 -1.37
CA ILE A 91 -2.91 1.86 -2.31
C ILE A 91 -1.66 2.59 -1.84
N SER A 92 -0.63 2.65 -2.68
CA SER A 92 0.59 3.37 -2.40
C SER A 92 0.66 4.64 -3.23
N LEU A 93 0.95 5.76 -2.56
CA LEU A 93 1.26 7.01 -3.23
C LEU A 93 2.76 7.07 -3.51
N VAL A 94 3.12 7.10 -4.78
CA VAL A 94 4.52 7.29 -5.20
C VAL A 94 4.86 8.78 -5.12
N THR A 95 5.68 9.14 -4.15
CA THR A 95 6.04 10.54 -3.85
C THR A 95 7.34 10.99 -4.49
N ASN A 96 8.24 10.05 -4.77
CA ASN A 96 9.57 10.31 -5.29
C ASN A 96 10.14 9.09 -6.03
N ARG A 97 11.21 9.30 -6.75
CA ARG A 97 12.01 8.20 -7.30
C ARG A 97 12.87 7.58 -6.20
N ALA A 98 13.02 6.26 -6.22
CA ALA A 98 13.86 5.55 -5.27
C ALA A 98 15.35 5.91 -5.44
N ALA A 99 16.12 5.76 -4.37
CA ALA A 99 17.56 6.08 -4.36
C ALA A 99 18.32 5.38 -5.49
N GLY A 100 19.17 6.12 -6.19
CA GLY A 100 19.97 5.61 -7.30
C GLY A 100 19.22 5.45 -8.64
N THR A 101 17.90 5.72 -8.70
CA THR A 101 17.13 5.66 -9.94
C THR A 101 17.01 7.00 -10.67
N ALA A 102 17.44 8.08 -10.03
CA ALA A 102 17.56 9.42 -10.59
C ALA A 102 18.75 10.16 -9.97
N PRO A 103 19.29 11.20 -10.62
CA PRO A 103 20.30 12.07 -10.02
C PRO A 103 19.76 12.79 -8.78
N GLY A 104 20.65 13.06 -7.81
CA GLY A 104 20.32 13.80 -6.60
C GLY A 104 20.06 12.93 -5.38
N ARG A 105 19.73 13.59 -4.26
CA ARG A 105 19.33 12.95 -3.01
C ARG A 105 17.83 13.05 -2.84
N ILE A 106 17.26 12.11 -2.11
CA ILE A 106 15.85 12.18 -1.69
C ILE A 106 15.71 13.29 -0.67
N ASP A 107 14.79 14.24 -0.93
CA ASP A 107 14.46 15.31 0.00
C ASP A 107 13.15 14.97 0.73
N PRO A 108 13.18 14.77 2.07
CA PRO A 108 11.97 14.51 2.84
C PRO A 108 10.89 15.60 2.72
N ALA A 109 11.30 16.85 2.46
CA ALA A 109 10.34 17.95 2.27
C ALA A 109 9.58 17.80 0.95
N GLU A 110 10.22 17.32 -0.11
CA GLU A 110 9.54 17.01 -1.38
C GLU A 110 8.57 15.85 -1.23
N VAL A 111 8.94 14.81 -0.49
CA VAL A 111 8.07 13.68 -0.17
C VAL A 111 6.80 14.17 0.54
N SER A 112 6.96 14.99 1.58
CA SER A 112 5.83 15.56 2.34
C SER A 112 4.94 16.45 1.47
N ARG A 113 5.53 17.26 0.60
CA ARG A 113 4.79 18.13 -0.32
C ARG A 113 3.95 17.30 -1.30
N ALA A 114 4.56 16.29 -1.96
CA ALA A 114 3.85 15.40 -2.87
C ALA A 114 2.68 14.67 -2.19
N GLY A 115 2.88 14.23 -0.92
CA GLY A 115 1.83 13.65 -0.10
C GLY A 115 0.65 14.60 0.12
N ASN A 116 0.93 15.83 0.53
CA ASN A 116 -0.09 16.85 0.77
C ASN A 116 -0.87 17.23 -0.51
N GLU A 117 -0.18 17.36 -1.64
CA GLU A 117 -0.80 17.66 -2.94
C GLU A 117 -1.73 16.53 -3.42
N ALA A 118 -1.43 15.29 -3.07
CA ALA A 118 -2.23 14.14 -3.47
C ALA A 118 -3.38 13.81 -2.49
N ALA A 119 -3.34 14.35 -1.27
CA ALA A 119 -4.24 13.95 -0.18
C ALA A 119 -5.72 14.07 -0.55
N GLY A 120 -6.13 15.16 -1.20
CA GLY A 120 -7.52 15.36 -1.64
C GLY A 120 -7.97 14.29 -2.63
N ARG A 121 -7.17 14.01 -3.66
CA ARG A 121 -7.50 12.98 -4.66
C ARG A 121 -7.57 11.58 -4.04
N LEU A 122 -6.67 11.29 -3.11
CA LEU A 122 -6.68 10.00 -2.41
C LEU A 122 -7.93 9.87 -1.53
N ALA A 123 -8.31 10.93 -0.79
CA ALA A 123 -9.51 10.94 0.03
C ALA A 123 -10.77 10.71 -0.82
N ASP A 124 -10.90 11.39 -1.95
CA ASP A 124 -12.03 11.23 -2.88
C ASP A 124 -12.09 9.82 -3.47
N LEU A 125 -10.93 9.23 -3.80
CA LEU A 125 -10.86 7.85 -4.28
C LEU A 125 -11.31 6.86 -3.20
N LEU A 126 -10.81 7.01 -1.97
CA LEU A 126 -11.16 6.15 -0.84
C LEU A 126 -12.66 6.24 -0.51
N GLN A 127 -13.23 7.44 -0.50
CA GLN A 127 -14.68 7.61 -0.28
C GLN A 127 -15.48 6.83 -1.31
N ARG A 128 -15.18 7.00 -2.59
CA ARG A 128 -15.88 6.29 -3.67
C ARG A 128 -15.68 4.78 -3.64
N LEU A 129 -14.49 4.31 -3.22
CA LEU A 129 -14.26 2.88 -3.00
C LEU A 129 -15.15 2.34 -1.88
N LEU A 130 -15.23 3.05 -0.76
CA LEU A 130 -16.07 2.66 0.40
C LEU A 130 -17.56 2.63 0.06
N ASP A 131 -18.01 3.48 -0.86
CA ASP A 131 -19.41 3.48 -1.32
C ASP A 131 -19.76 2.26 -2.19
N GLN A 132 -18.77 1.46 -2.62
CA GLN A 132 -18.92 0.29 -3.50
C GLN A 132 -18.68 -1.05 -2.78
N VAL A 133 -18.24 -1.04 -1.55
CA VAL A 133 -17.96 -2.24 -0.74
C VAL A 133 -18.93 -2.37 0.41
#